data_6fac421ee9fa5cb7b8e4ec9fa4debcab
#
_entry.id   6fac421ee9fa5cb7b8e4ec9fa4debcab
#
_cell.length_a   1.000
_cell.length_b   1.000
_cell.length_c   1.000
_cell.angle_alpha   90.00
_cell.angle_beta   90.00
_cell.angle_gamma   90.00
#
_symmetry.space_group_name_H-M   'P 1'
#
loop_
_entity.id
_entity.type
_entity.pdbx_description
1 polymer ?
#
loop_
_entity_poly.entity_id
_entity_poly.type
_entity_poly.pdbx_seq_one_letter_code
_entity_poly.pdbx_strand_id
1 'polypeptide(L)'
;MNEKLPTEPSPEVCASKIFEISGTKLDSDIAADLWPKILQHKWLLSEKLGRDVGLRIACIDFLENMEQALKEYLDYKRKDILNEMGAQRISRETWDSIAYSQPPKQLVEKKIILPLREEGLAKKHSVILPKAIIFFGPPGTGKTYFVKAIAGALSWWYIEIVPSMLMMDGIEKVGANLRNIMEKTRNLEEVVIFIDEFEEIAASRDVATRIDKSITNEFLKQVPLLKNQANKVLLACATNYIRHLDAALLRPGRFDYIIPVGGLDEDERRIILERYLSRLNTGEIDLDRIVKMTSRFTPADIEYLFQKATQFAFEEEYTSKQDYQITTDTLVQIIPEIRPSLTDEIFAEFQKDSITYSRT
;
A
#
# COMPACT_ATOMS: atom_id res chain seq x y z
N MET A 1 33.30 2.23 -26.22
CA MET A 1 32.56 2.68 -27.39
C MET A 1 31.17 3.02 -26.92
N ASN A 2 30.86 4.33 -26.84
CA ASN A 2 29.54 4.81 -26.45
C ASN A 2 28.62 4.68 -27.65
N GLU A 3 27.78 3.66 -27.68
CA GLU A 3 26.63 3.65 -28.57
C GLU A 3 25.64 4.70 -28.09
N LYS A 4 25.55 5.80 -28.84
CA LYS A 4 24.48 6.78 -28.66
C LYS A 4 23.16 6.06 -28.88
N LEU A 5 22.29 6.06 -27.88
CA LEU A 5 20.86 5.72 -28.05
C LEU A 5 20.33 6.49 -29.27
N PRO A 6 19.57 5.85 -30.17
CA PRO A 6 19.02 6.53 -31.34
C PRO A 6 18.15 7.68 -30.85
N THR A 7 18.45 8.89 -31.31
CA THR A 7 17.65 10.09 -31.07
C THR A 7 16.23 9.84 -31.57
N GLU A 8 15.23 10.12 -30.74
CA GLU A 8 13.82 10.03 -31.17
C GLU A 8 13.65 10.83 -32.47
N PRO A 9 12.95 10.28 -33.47
CA PRO A 9 12.77 10.96 -34.75
C PRO A 9 11.96 12.25 -34.54
N SER A 10 12.28 13.29 -35.33
CA SER A 10 11.52 14.56 -35.25
C SER A 10 10.04 14.35 -35.61
N PRO A 11 9.14 15.24 -35.14
CA PRO A 11 7.71 15.17 -35.46
C PRO A 11 7.40 15.03 -36.97
N GLU A 12 8.13 15.75 -37.82
CA GLU A 12 7.96 15.70 -39.27
C GLU A 12 8.40 14.34 -39.83
N VAL A 13 9.46 13.76 -39.27
CA VAL A 13 9.95 12.41 -39.67
C VAL A 13 8.93 11.35 -39.28
N CYS A 14 8.30 11.48 -38.12
CA CYS A 14 7.23 10.58 -37.70
C CYS A 14 6.02 10.65 -38.63
N ALA A 15 5.57 11.84 -38.98
CA ALA A 15 4.47 12.08 -39.91
C ALA A 15 4.77 11.53 -41.30
N SER A 16 5.98 11.77 -41.81
CA SER A 16 6.43 11.24 -43.13
C SER A 16 6.45 9.71 -43.16
N LYS A 17 6.98 9.05 -42.12
CA LYS A 17 7.02 7.59 -42.01
C LYS A 17 5.63 6.98 -41.91
N ILE A 18 4.73 7.54 -41.12
CA ILE A 18 3.36 7.05 -41.01
C ILE A 18 2.65 7.18 -42.36
N PHE A 19 2.80 8.33 -43.02
CA PHE A 19 2.22 8.52 -44.35
C PHE A 19 2.77 7.54 -45.38
N GLU A 20 4.08 7.34 -45.43
CA GLU A 20 4.73 6.39 -46.38
C GLU A 20 4.24 4.95 -46.15
N ILE A 21 4.02 4.57 -44.87
CA ILE A 21 3.63 3.21 -44.51
C ILE A 21 2.13 2.96 -44.73
N SER A 22 1.26 3.88 -44.30
CA SER A 22 -0.19 3.70 -44.25
C SER A 22 -0.99 4.51 -45.25
N GLY A 23 -0.37 5.53 -45.87
CA GLY A 23 -1.08 6.52 -46.68
C GLY A 23 -1.89 7.55 -45.89
N THR A 24 -1.88 7.47 -44.54
CA THR A 24 -2.65 8.35 -43.65
C THR A 24 -1.86 9.62 -43.35
N LYS A 25 -2.41 10.79 -43.71
CA LYS A 25 -1.79 12.06 -43.43
C LYS A 25 -2.19 12.51 -42.03
N LEU A 26 -1.21 12.67 -41.14
CA LEU A 26 -1.38 13.15 -39.77
C LEU A 26 -0.64 14.47 -39.55
N ASP A 27 -1.10 15.25 -38.63
CA ASP A 27 -0.37 16.40 -38.09
C ASP A 27 0.94 15.92 -37.42
N SER A 28 2.01 16.72 -37.53
CA SER A 28 3.34 16.32 -37.02
C SER A 28 3.37 16.04 -35.54
N ASP A 29 2.64 16.81 -34.73
CA ASP A 29 2.61 16.62 -33.28
C ASP A 29 1.84 15.35 -32.92
N ILE A 30 0.73 15.09 -33.61
CA ILE A 30 -0.06 13.86 -33.44
C ILE A 30 0.77 12.66 -33.87
N ALA A 31 1.48 12.75 -34.99
CA ALA A 31 2.33 11.66 -35.49
C ALA A 31 3.48 11.34 -34.52
N ALA A 32 4.09 12.36 -33.90
CA ALA A 32 5.13 12.19 -32.89
C ALA A 32 4.60 11.47 -31.64
N ASP A 33 3.38 11.80 -31.19
CA ASP A 33 2.72 11.14 -30.06
C ASP A 33 2.31 9.69 -30.37
N LEU A 34 1.91 9.40 -31.60
CA LEU A 34 1.49 8.04 -32.00
C LEU A 34 2.66 7.12 -32.34
N TRP A 35 3.78 7.64 -32.80
CA TRP A 35 4.92 6.85 -33.28
C TRP A 35 5.44 5.83 -32.25
N PRO A 36 5.73 6.20 -30.96
CA PRO A 36 6.15 5.23 -29.97
C PRO A 36 5.07 4.20 -29.66
N LYS A 37 3.79 4.56 -29.75
CA LYS A 37 2.65 3.66 -29.56
C LYS A 37 2.54 2.61 -30.67
N ILE A 38 2.79 3.02 -31.93
CA ILE A 38 2.86 2.11 -33.10
C ILE A 38 4.02 1.11 -32.93
N LEU A 39 5.20 1.58 -32.50
CA LEU A 39 6.34 0.71 -32.27
C LEU A 39 6.07 -0.32 -31.16
N GLN A 40 5.42 0.11 -30.09
CA GLN A 40 5.01 -0.78 -29.01
C GLN A 40 3.94 -1.78 -29.48
N HIS A 41 2.96 -1.32 -30.25
CA HIS A 41 1.94 -2.19 -30.83
C HIS A 41 2.56 -3.26 -31.74
N LYS A 42 3.57 -2.90 -32.53
CA LYS A 42 4.34 -3.87 -33.31
C LYS A 42 4.90 -4.98 -32.41
N TRP A 43 5.51 -4.60 -31.29
CA TRP A 43 6.08 -5.57 -30.36
C TRP A 43 5.00 -6.49 -29.77
N LEU A 44 3.91 -5.93 -29.26
CA LEU A 44 2.79 -6.68 -28.68
C LEU A 44 2.14 -7.64 -29.70
N LEU A 45 1.93 -7.17 -30.93
CA LEU A 45 1.35 -7.97 -32.00
C LEU A 45 2.28 -9.12 -32.42
N SER A 46 3.59 -8.86 -32.46
CA SER A 46 4.61 -9.86 -32.78
C SER A 46 4.69 -10.94 -31.68
N GLU A 47 4.64 -10.56 -30.42
CA GLU A 47 4.60 -11.48 -29.26
C GLU A 47 3.34 -12.36 -29.33
N LYS A 48 2.17 -11.76 -29.55
CA LYS A 48 0.88 -12.45 -29.61
C LYS A 48 0.82 -13.47 -30.76
N LEU A 49 1.47 -13.16 -31.88
CA LEU A 49 1.47 -14.02 -33.08
C LEU A 49 2.69 -14.97 -33.15
N GLY A 50 3.63 -14.86 -32.22
CA GLY A 50 4.85 -15.69 -32.22
C GLY A 50 5.81 -15.44 -33.37
N ARG A 51 5.70 -14.29 -34.07
CA ARG A 51 6.54 -13.90 -35.23
C ARG A 51 6.62 -12.39 -35.39
N ASP A 52 7.69 -11.87 -35.99
CA ASP A 52 7.77 -10.45 -36.35
C ASP A 52 6.75 -10.10 -37.43
N VAL A 53 5.81 -9.21 -37.12
CA VAL A 53 4.77 -8.77 -38.07
C VAL A 53 5.22 -7.64 -39.00
N GLY A 54 6.39 -7.04 -38.73
CA GLY A 54 6.89 -5.90 -39.50
C GLY A 54 6.15 -4.60 -39.20
N LEU A 55 6.83 -3.46 -39.42
CA LEU A 55 6.32 -2.14 -39.04
C LEU A 55 5.08 -1.73 -39.86
N ARG A 56 5.02 -2.14 -41.12
CA ARG A 56 3.91 -1.78 -42.03
C ARG A 56 2.59 -2.36 -41.55
N ILE A 57 2.58 -3.67 -41.24
CA ILE A 57 1.37 -4.34 -40.74
C ILE A 57 0.93 -3.73 -39.40
N ALA A 58 1.88 -3.55 -38.49
CA ALA A 58 1.59 -2.99 -37.20
C ALA A 58 1.06 -1.55 -37.26
N CYS A 59 1.58 -0.72 -38.16
CA CYS A 59 1.13 0.66 -38.35
C CYS A 59 -0.30 0.72 -38.91
N ILE A 60 -0.61 -0.11 -39.92
CA ILE A 60 -1.96 -0.17 -40.52
C ILE A 60 -2.96 -0.69 -39.47
N ASP A 61 -2.65 -1.82 -38.83
CA ASP A 61 -3.51 -2.41 -37.79
C ASP A 61 -3.74 -1.44 -36.61
N PHE A 62 -2.70 -0.73 -36.18
CA PHE A 62 -2.83 0.29 -35.16
C PHE A 62 -3.80 1.41 -35.54
N LEU A 63 -3.71 1.91 -36.77
CA LEU A 63 -4.55 3.02 -37.23
C LEU A 63 -6.00 2.59 -37.48
N GLU A 64 -6.22 1.36 -37.99
CA GLU A 64 -7.54 0.80 -38.24
C GLU A 64 -8.25 0.42 -36.92
N ASN A 65 -7.50 -0.09 -35.95
CA ASN A 65 -8.00 -0.52 -34.64
C ASN A 65 -7.52 0.40 -33.49
N MET A 66 -7.40 1.70 -33.74
CA MET A 66 -6.73 2.65 -32.87
C MET A 66 -7.25 2.60 -31.42
N GLU A 67 -8.55 2.51 -31.21
CA GLU A 67 -9.14 2.45 -29.86
C GLU A 67 -8.66 1.23 -29.09
N GLN A 68 -8.68 0.05 -29.71
CA GLN A 68 -8.22 -1.20 -29.11
C GLN A 68 -6.71 -1.20 -28.89
N ALA A 69 -5.94 -0.73 -29.87
CA ALA A 69 -4.48 -0.65 -29.79
C ALA A 69 -4.01 0.33 -28.70
N LEU A 70 -4.69 1.47 -28.54
CA LEU A 70 -4.41 2.42 -27.47
C LEU A 70 -4.74 1.84 -26.10
N LYS A 71 -5.82 1.08 -25.99
CA LYS A 71 -6.17 0.40 -24.74
C LYS A 71 -5.09 -0.62 -24.36
N GLU A 72 -4.65 -1.47 -25.30
CA GLU A 72 -3.57 -2.45 -25.06
C GLU A 72 -2.24 -1.76 -24.68
N TYR A 73 -1.92 -0.64 -25.33
CA TYR A 73 -0.76 0.18 -24.97
C TYR A 73 -0.84 0.73 -23.55
N LEU A 74 -1.99 1.28 -23.15
CA LEU A 74 -2.20 1.80 -21.79
C LEU A 74 -2.14 0.69 -20.73
N ASP A 75 -2.72 -0.49 -21.03
CA ASP A 75 -2.66 -1.64 -20.13
C ASP A 75 -1.24 -2.17 -19.98
N TYR A 76 -0.45 -2.18 -21.06
CA TYR A 76 0.97 -2.52 -21.00
C TYR A 76 1.75 -1.52 -20.13
N LYS A 77 1.57 -0.22 -20.37
CA LYS A 77 2.23 0.85 -19.57
C LYS A 77 1.87 0.76 -18.11
N ARG A 78 0.59 0.47 -17.79
CA ARG A 78 0.15 0.27 -16.39
C ARG A 78 0.86 -0.92 -15.75
N LYS A 79 0.96 -2.05 -16.44
CA LYS A 79 1.69 -3.23 -15.96
C LYS A 79 3.17 -2.95 -15.74
N ASP A 80 3.80 -2.23 -16.64
CA ASP A 80 5.21 -1.83 -16.53
C ASP A 80 5.44 -0.98 -15.29
N ILE A 81 4.63 0.06 -15.07
CA ILE A 81 4.69 0.90 -13.86
C ILE A 81 4.44 0.06 -12.59
N LEU A 82 3.44 -0.83 -12.59
CA LEU A 82 3.15 -1.69 -11.44
C LEU A 82 4.34 -2.59 -11.09
N ASN A 83 4.98 -3.19 -12.10
CA ASN A 83 6.17 -4.03 -11.92
C ASN A 83 7.36 -3.22 -11.40
N GLU A 84 7.62 -2.05 -12.00
CA GLU A 84 8.71 -1.15 -11.57
C GLU A 84 8.53 -0.71 -10.11
N MET A 85 7.29 -0.47 -9.69
CA MET A 85 6.97 -0.07 -8.32
C MET A 85 6.84 -1.23 -7.33
N GLY A 86 7.09 -2.47 -7.76
CA GLY A 86 6.99 -3.64 -6.89
C GLY A 86 5.59 -3.95 -6.41
N ALA A 87 4.58 -3.67 -7.24
CA ALA A 87 3.18 -3.88 -6.90
C ALA A 87 2.87 -5.35 -6.59
N GLN A 88 2.09 -5.60 -5.55
CA GLN A 88 1.72 -6.93 -5.09
C GLN A 88 0.20 -7.12 -5.07
N ARG A 89 -0.26 -8.35 -5.27
CA ARG A 89 -1.65 -8.74 -5.01
C ARG A 89 -1.75 -9.33 -3.62
N ILE A 90 -2.65 -8.81 -2.81
CA ILE A 90 -2.90 -9.29 -1.46
C ILE A 90 -4.13 -10.19 -1.48
N SER A 91 -4.07 -11.33 -0.77
CA SER A 91 -5.22 -12.22 -0.64
C SER A 91 -6.38 -11.53 0.08
N ARG A 92 -7.60 -11.78 -0.37
CA ARG A 92 -8.82 -11.30 0.30
C ARG A 92 -8.97 -11.83 1.72
N GLU A 93 -8.47 -13.03 1.98
CA GLU A 93 -8.48 -13.65 3.30
C GLU A 93 -7.76 -12.81 4.36
N THR A 94 -6.83 -11.93 3.93
CA THR A 94 -6.15 -11.00 4.84
C THR A 94 -7.12 -10.09 5.56
N TRP A 95 -8.22 -9.64 4.91
CA TRP A 95 -9.26 -8.84 5.54
C TRP A 95 -10.05 -9.63 6.59
N ASP A 96 -10.41 -10.85 6.27
CA ASP A 96 -11.17 -11.73 7.17
C ASP A 96 -10.34 -12.10 8.40
N SER A 97 -9.01 -12.09 8.26
CA SER A 97 -8.08 -12.39 9.33
C SER A 97 -7.83 -11.24 10.31
N ILE A 98 -8.34 -10.02 10.07
CA ILE A 98 -8.23 -8.93 11.03
C ILE A 98 -9.09 -9.24 12.27
N ALA A 99 -8.44 -9.32 13.43
CA ALA A 99 -9.09 -9.64 14.70
C ALA A 99 -9.89 -8.46 15.28
N TYR A 100 -9.53 -7.23 14.92
CA TYR A 100 -10.23 -6.05 15.41
C TYR A 100 -11.73 -6.13 15.11
N SER A 101 -12.54 -6.05 16.16
CA SER A 101 -14.00 -6.10 16.03
C SER A 101 -14.60 -4.70 15.86
N GLN A 102 -14.13 -3.72 16.64
CA GLN A 102 -14.58 -2.32 16.66
C GLN A 102 -13.54 -1.39 17.32
N PRO A 103 -13.48 -0.08 17.02
CA PRO A 103 -14.13 0.62 15.91
C PRO A 103 -13.35 0.58 14.59
N PRO A 104 -11.99 0.28 14.54
CA PRO A 104 -11.24 0.54 13.31
C PRO A 104 -11.71 -0.32 12.12
N LYS A 105 -12.02 -1.61 12.32
CA LYS A 105 -12.42 -2.50 11.22
C LYS A 105 -13.75 -2.08 10.60
N GLN A 106 -14.78 -1.85 11.42
CA GLN A 106 -16.08 -1.45 10.91
C GLN A 106 -16.06 -0.08 10.23
N LEU A 107 -15.26 0.84 10.76
CA LEU A 107 -15.10 2.16 10.16
C LEU A 107 -14.47 2.03 8.76
N VAL A 108 -13.38 1.29 8.65
CA VAL A 108 -12.69 1.04 7.38
C VAL A 108 -13.63 0.36 6.39
N GLU A 109 -14.38 -0.65 6.83
CA GLU A 109 -15.34 -1.35 5.97
C GLU A 109 -16.44 -0.41 5.43
N LYS A 110 -17.09 0.35 6.32
CA LYS A 110 -18.22 1.21 5.94
C LYS A 110 -17.82 2.49 5.23
N LYS A 111 -16.69 3.09 5.60
CA LYS A 111 -16.28 4.42 5.12
C LYS A 111 -15.23 4.38 4.00
N ILE A 112 -14.52 3.27 3.84
CA ILE A 112 -13.45 3.14 2.85
C ILE A 112 -13.77 2.04 1.85
N ILE A 113 -13.87 0.78 2.30
CA ILE A 113 -14.02 -0.35 1.39
C ILE A 113 -15.37 -0.31 0.65
N LEU A 114 -16.48 -0.13 1.38
CA LEU A 114 -17.82 -0.13 0.77
C LEU A 114 -17.99 0.96 -0.28
N PRO A 115 -17.66 2.25 -0.04
CA PRO A 115 -17.77 3.28 -1.06
C PRO A 115 -16.88 3.04 -2.28
N LEU A 116 -15.65 2.53 -2.09
CA LEU A 116 -14.73 2.24 -3.19
C LEU A 116 -15.15 1.01 -4.01
N ARG A 117 -15.82 0.04 -3.40
CA ARG A 117 -16.35 -1.15 -4.09
C ARG A 117 -17.63 -0.83 -4.83
N GLU A 118 -18.53 -0.09 -4.20
CA GLU A 118 -19.87 0.22 -4.69
C GLU A 118 -19.96 1.67 -5.20
N GLU A 119 -19.04 2.07 -6.10
CA GLU A 119 -18.97 3.44 -6.61
C GLU A 119 -20.28 3.95 -7.22
N GLY A 120 -21.01 3.08 -7.91
CA GLY A 120 -22.31 3.44 -8.50
C GLY A 120 -23.32 3.87 -7.43
N LEU A 121 -23.37 3.14 -6.32
CA LEU A 121 -24.21 3.45 -5.17
C LEU A 121 -23.71 4.71 -4.45
N ALA A 122 -22.40 4.83 -4.27
CA ALA A 122 -21.79 6.01 -3.66
C ALA A 122 -22.11 7.29 -4.45
N LYS A 123 -21.97 7.26 -5.78
CA LYS A 123 -22.32 8.38 -6.67
C LYS A 123 -23.79 8.73 -6.60
N LYS A 124 -24.69 7.75 -6.56
CA LYS A 124 -26.15 7.95 -6.43
C LYS A 124 -26.52 8.73 -5.16
N HIS A 125 -25.78 8.49 -4.07
CA HIS A 125 -25.99 9.16 -2.78
C HIS A 125 -25.04 10.32 -2.52
N SER A 126 -24.29 10.78 -3.54
CA SER A 126 -23.31 11.87 -3.42
C SER A 126 -22.25 11.63 -2.33
N VAL A 127 -21.89 10.36 -2.08
CA VAL A 127 -20.83 9.99 -1.15
C VAL A 127 -19.50 10.28 -1.80
N ILE A 128 -18.65 11.05 -1.10
CA ILE A 128 -17.28 11.34 -1.56
C ILE A 128 -16.41 10.10 -1.35
N LEU A 129 -15.80 9.61 -2.43
CA LEU A 129 -14.89 8.47 -2.35
C LEU A 129 -13.60 8.86 -1.64
N PRO A 130 -13.12 8.08 -0.66
CA PRO A 130 -11.86 8.36 0.02
C PRO A 130 -10.68 8.18 -0.94
N LYS A 131 -9.72 9.10 -0.85
CA LYS A 131 -8.50 9.10 -1.67
C LYS A 131 -7.22 9.07 -0.83
N ALA A 132 -7.28 9.57 0.41
CA ALA A 132 -6.12 9.63 1.29
C ALA A 132 -6.54 9.38 2.75
N ILE A 133 -5.85 8.44 3.42
CA ILE A 133 -6.13 8.04 4.80
C ILE A 133 -4.84 7.93 5.61
N ILE A 134 -4.94 8.17 6.92
CA ILE A 134 -3.83 7.94 7.86
C ILE A 134 -4.27 6.93 8.91
N PHE A 135 -3.45 5.92 9.15
CA PHE A 135 -3.51 5.07 10.33
C PHE A 135 -2.46 5.54 11.35
N PHE A 136 -2.85 5.67 12.61
CA PHE A 136 -1.90 6.01 13.65
C PHE A 136 -2.10 5.17 14.91
N GLY A 137 -1.05 5.00 15.69
CA GLY A 137 -1.11 4.27 16.95
C GLY A 137 0.22 3.62 17.30
N PRO A 138 0.32 2.97 18.46
CA PRO A 138 1.56 2.36 18.93
C PRO A 138 2.19 1.37 17.95
N PRO A 139 3.50 1.13 18.02
CA PRO A 139 4.14 0.11 17.19
C PRO A 139 3.57 -1.27 17.50
N GLY A 140 3.62 -2.17 16.52
CA GLY A 140 3.15 -3.55 16.67
C GLY A 140 1.64 -3.76 16.64
N THR A 141 0.82 -2.70 16.54
CA THR A 141 -0.65 -2.78 16.51
C THR A 141 -1.24 -3.23 15.16
N GLY A 142 -0.41 -3.44 14.12
CA GLY A 142 -0.85 -4.00 12.85
C GLY A 142 -1.34 -2.98 11.81
N LYS A 143 -0.92 -1.70 11.89
CA LYS A 143 -1.30 -0.66 10.91
C LYS A 143 -0.99 -1.07 9.47
N THR A 144 0.22 -1.53 9.20
CA THR A 144 0.66 -2.04 7.88
C THR A 144 -0.21 -3.21 7.41
N TYR A 145 -0.56 -4.11 8.35
CA TYR A 145 -1.45 -5.24 8.06
C TYR A 145 -2.85 -4.78 7.66
N PHE A 146 -3.39 -3.75 8.32
CA PHE A 146 -4.67 -3.14 7.95
C PHE A 146 -4.69 -2.63 6.51
N VAL A 147 -3.63 -1.93 6.09
CA VAL A 147 -3.56 -1.39 4.72
C VAL A 147 -3.46 -2.52 3.68
N LYS A 148 -2.65 -3.54 3.95
CA LYS A 148 -2.59 -4.75 3.10
C LYS A 148 -3.97 -5.41 3.00
N ALA A 149 -4.68 -5.52 4.12
CA ALA A 149 -6.01 -6.11 4.15
C ALA A 149 -7.05 -5.29 3.37
N ILE A 150 -6.97 -3.95 3.37
CA ILE A 150 -7.82 -3.09 2.52
C ILE A 150 -7.57 -3.40 1.04
N ALA A 151 -6.30 -3.49 0.62
CA ALA A 151 -5.95 -3.83 -0.75
C ALA A 151 -6.52 -5.21 -1.16
N GLY A 152 -6.41 -6.21 -0.27
CA GLY A 152 -7.01 -7.54 -0.47
C GLY A 152 -8.52 -7.50 -0.56
N ALA A 153 -9.21 -6.79 0.34
CA ALA A 153 -10.67 -6.65 0.34
C ALA A 153 -11.21 -5.97 -0.92
N LEU A 154 -10.47 -5.00 -1.46
CA LEU A 154 -10.80 -4.29 -2.70
C LEU A 154 -10.37 -5.08 -3.95
N SER A 155 -9.52 -6.10 -3.81
CA SER A 155 -8.83 -6.79 -4.91
C SER A 155 -7.98 -5.82 -5.75
N TRP A 156 -7.42 -4.79 -5.12
CA TRP A 156 -6.57 -3.79 -5.73
C TRP A 156 -5.10 -4.18 -5.61
N TRP A 157 -4.24 -3.56 -6.42
CA TRP A 157 -2.80 -3.65 -6.27
C TRP A 157 -2.35 -2.92 -5.01
N TYR A 158 -1.35 -3.47 -4.34
CA TYR A 158 -0.68 -2.87 -3.17
C TYR A 158 0.73 -2.45 -3.58
N ILE A 159 1.08 -1.20 -3.37
CA ILE A 159 2.42 -0.65 -3.59
C ILE A 159 2.89 -0.04 -2.29
N GLU A 160 4.04 -0.48 -1.81
CA GLU A 160 4.67 0.05 -0.61
C GLU A 160 5.81 1.00 -0.98
N ILE A 161 5.74 2.23 -0.52
CA ILE A 161 6.80 3.24 -0.68
C ILE A 161 7.49 3.36 0.66
N VAL A 162 8.73 2.88 0.74
CA VAL A 162 9.55 3.04 1.94
C VAL A 162 10.36 4.34 1.85
N PRO A 163 10.61 5.04 2.97
CA PRO A 163 11.36 6.30 2.98
C PRO A 163 12.71 6.23 2.25
N SER A 164 13.41 5.10 2.34
CA SER A 164 14.68 4.87 1.65
C SER A 164 14.57 4.95 0.12
N MET A 165 13.45 4.54 -0.49
CA MET A 165 13.23 4.69 -1.94
C MET A 165 13.18 6.16 -2.35
N LEU A 166 12.64 7.02 -1.50
CA LEU A 166 12.58 8.46 -1.76
C LEU A 166 13.97 9.11 -1.65
N MET A 167 14.89 8.51 -0.88
CA MET A 167 16.23 9.03 -0.58
C MET A 167 17.32 8.49 -1.54
N MET A 168 17.01 7.60 -2.48
CA MET A 168 18.00 6.91 -3.33
C MET A 168 18.91 7.87 -4.10
N ASP A 169 18.41 9.03 -4.54
CA ASP A 169 19.16 10.05 -5.29
C ASP A 169 19.72 11.17 -4.40
N GLY A 170 19.70 10.97 -3.08
CA GLY A 170 20.09 11.95 -2.09
C GLY A 170 18.92 12.72 -1.50
N ILE A 171 19.10 13.16 -0.25
CA ILE A 171 18.06 13.78 0.58
C ILE A 171 17.48 15.04 -0.09
N GLU A 172 18.28 15.78 -0.86
CA GLU A 172 17.83 17.01 -1.56
C GLU A 172 16.80 16.74 -2.66
N LYS A 173 16.74 15.51 -3.18
CA LYS A 173 15.82 15.11 -4.27
C LYS A 173 14.55 14.41 -3.80
N VAL A 174 14.37 14.17 -2.51
CA VAL A 174 13.23 13.43 -1.97
C VAL A 174 11.90 14.01 -2.42
N GLY A 175 11.73 15.34 -2.40
CA GLY A 175 10.52 15.98 -2.90
C GLY A 175 10.27 15.78 -4.41
N ALA A 176 11.33 15.75 -5.21
CA ALA A 176 11.24 15.45 -6.64
C ALA A 176 10.91 13.98 -6.90
N ASN A 177 11.53 13.06 -6.14
CA ASN A 177 11.27 11.63 -6.23
C ASN A 177 9.83 11.31 -5.83
N LEU A 178 9.33 11.92 -4.74
CA LEU A 178 7.92 11.81 -4.35
C LEU A 178 6.99 12.28 -5.46
N ARG A 179 7.28 13.45 -6.06
CA ARG A 179 6.50 13.96 -7.19
C ARG A 179 6.48 12.96 -8.35
N ASN A 180 7.62 12.44 -8.76
CA ASN A 180 7.74 11.47 -9.85
C ASN A 180 6.92 10.20 -9.56
N ILE A 181 6.98 9.68 -8.33
CA ILE A 181 6.18 8.54 -7.90
C ILE A 181 4.69 8.87 -8.01
N MET A 182 4.26 10.00 -7.47
CA MET A 182 2.85 10.41 -7.51
C MET A 182 2.37 10.67 -8.94
N GLU A 183 3.22 11.17 -9.85
CA GLU A 183 2.90 11.33 -11.26
C GLU A 183 2.74 9.99 -11.98
N LYS A 184 3.61 9.01 -11.73
CA LYS A 184 3.45 7.64 -12.26
C LYS A 184 2.12 7.03 -11.83
N THR A 185 1.68 7.25 -10.61
CA THR A 185 0.43 6.70 -10.07
C THR A 185 -0.83 7.31 -10.70
N ARG A 186 -0.74 8.48 -11.35
CA ARG A 186 -1.90 9.12 -12.02
C ARG A 186 -2.51 8.26 -13.13
N ASN A 187 -1.71 7.40 -13.75
CA ASN A 187 -2.14 6.51 -14.84
C ASN A 187 -2.52 5.12 -14.34
N LEU A 188 -2.47 4.88 -13.02
CA LEU A 188 -2.84 3.61 -12.43
C LEU A 188 -4.32 3.59 -12.05
N GLU A 189 -4.87 2.39 -12.01
CA GLU A 189 -6.23 2.08 -11.58
C GLU A 189 -6.20 0.93 -10.59
N GLU A 190 -7.07 1.02 -9.58
CA GLU A 190 -7.24 -0.03 -8.58
C GLU A 190 -5.95 -0.32 -7.78
N VAL A 191 -5.38 0.75 -7.22
CA VAL A 191 -4.11 0.71 -6.49
C VAL A 191 -4.26 1.33 -5.10
N VAL A 192 -3.74 0.64 -4.09
CA VAL A 192 -3.46 1.17 -2.76
C VAL A 192 -1.98 1.48 -2.67
N ILE A 193 -1.64 2.75 -2.49
CA ILE A 193 -0.28 3.22 -2.25
C ILE A 193 -0.11 3.35 -0.76
N PHE A 194 0.87 2.68 -0.21
CA PHE A 194 1.16 2.69 1.21
C PHE A 194 2.49 3.36 1.53
N ILE A 195 2.50 4.21 2.54
CA ILE A 195 3.70 4.84 3.08
C ILE A 195 3.72 4.55 4.57
N ASP A 196 4.69 3.73 5.00
CA ASP A 196 4.94 3.46 6.43
C ASP A 196 5.88 4.51 7.02
N GLU A 197 5.90 4.59 8.36
CA GLU A 197 6.75 5.52 9.11
C GLU A 197 6.64 6.97 8.58
N PHE A 198 5.39 7.38 8.32
CA PHE A 198 5.11 8.65 7.64
C PHE A 198 5.69 9.87 8.39
N GLU A 199 5.89 9.76 9.71
CA GLU A 199 6.58 10.76 10.53
C GLU A 199 8.03 11.02 10.09
N GLU A 200 8.73 10.06 9.48
CA GLU A 200 10.10 10.24 9.02
C GLU A 200 10.21 11.22 7.85
N ILE A 201 9.14 11.31 7.04
CA ILE A 201 9.14 12.13 5.83
C ILE A 201 8.19 13.34 5.89
N ALA A 202 7.34 13.40 6.91
CA ALA A 202 6.31 14.45 7.06
C ALA A 202 6.35 15.11 8.44
N ALA A 203 7.53 15.27 9.02
CA ALA A 203 7.76 15.80 10.35
C ALA A 203 7.24 17.23 10.55
N SER A 204 6.85 17.53 11.81
CA SER A 204 6.43 18.86 12.26
C SER A 204 7.49 19.92 11.99
N ARG A 205 7.06 21.12 11.61
CA ARG A 205 7.94 22.26 11.28
C ARG A 205 8.83 22.75 12.42
N ASP A 206 8.47 22.43 13.64
CA ASP A 206 9.21 22.86 14.84
C ASP A 206 10.48 22.04 15.06
N VAL A 207 10.51 20.80 14.56
CA VAL A 207 11.64 19.86 14.66
C VAL A 207 12.30 19.65 13.29
N ALA A 208 11.59 19.96 12.20
CA ALA A 208 11.96 19.66 10.83
C ALA A 208 13.15 20.47 10.32
N THR A 209 14.06 19.80 9.65
CA THR A 209 15.12 20.41 8.84
C THR A 209 14.53 21.14 7.63
N ARG A 210 15.36 21.89 6.90
CA ARG A 210 14.96 22.57 5.66
C ARG A 210 14.45 21.59 4.58
N ILE A 211 14.91 20.35 4.66
CA ILE A 211 14.61 19.26 3.74
C ILE A 211 13.23 18.67 4.06
N ASP A 212 12.95 18.37 5.31
CA ASP A 212 11.65 17.85 5.76
C ASP A 212 10.51 18.80 5.38
N LYS A 213 10.75 20.12 5.45
CA LYS A 213 9.81 21.15 4.98
C LYS A 213 9.52 21.05 3.48
N SER A 214 10.51 20.67 2.68
CA SER A 214 10.34 20.50 1.23
C SER A 214 9.43 19.30 0.93
N ILE A 215 9.64 18.19 1.62
CA ILE A 215 8.86 16.95 1.46
C ILE A 215 7.42 17.16 1.91
N THR A 216 7.24 17.70 3.11
CA THR A 216 5.91 18.04 3.63
C THR A 216 5.15 18.96 2.68
N ASN A 217 5.82 19.99 2.13
CA ASN A 217 5.20 20.88 1.14
C ASN A 217 4.81 20.15 -0.15
N GLU A 218 5.55 19.14 -0.57
CA GLU A 218 5.17 18.34 -1.73
C GLU A 218 3.94 17.48 -1.43
N PHE A 219 3.84 16.82 -0.27
CA PHE A 219 2.60 16.13 0.14
C PHE A 219 1.40 17.08 0.20
N LEU A 220 1.61 18.31 0.71
CA LEU A 220 0.57 19.33 0.77
C LEU A 220 0.03 19.74 -0.60
N LYS A 221 0.81 19.55 -1.67
CA LYS A 221 0.39 19.75 -3.07
C LYS A 221 -0.21 18.49 -3.69
N GLN A 222 0.43 17.32 -3.49
CA GLN A 222 0.06 16.09 -4.18
C GLN A 222 -1.24 15.47 -3.65
N VAL A 223 -1.49 15.52 -2.33
CA VAL A 223 -2.72 14.93 -1.75
C VAL A 223 -4.00 15.59 -2.29
N PRO A 224 -4.13 16.94 -2.37
CA PRO A 224 -5.28 17.55 -3.02
C PRO A 224 -5.40 17.23 -4.52
N LEU A 225 -4.27 17.11 -5.24
CA LEU A 225 -4.27 16.73 -6.64
C LEU A 225 -4.81 15.29 -6.84
N LEU A 226 -4.43 14.36 -5.96
CA LEU A 226 -4.95 12.99 -5.97
C LEU A 226 -6.47 12.95 -5.81
N LYS A 227 -7.03 13.83 -4.95
CA LYS A 227 -8.48 13.92 -4.73
C LYS A 227 -9.28 14.35 -5.94
N ASN A 228 -8.67 15.17 -6.80
CA ASN A 228 -9.31 15.67 -8.03
C ASN A 228 -9.20 14.67 -9.20
N GLN A 229 -8.51 13.54 -9.02
CA GLN A 229 -8.38 12.53 -10.06
C GLN A 229 -9.55 11.56 -10.06
N ALA A 230 -10.00 11.18 -11.26
CA ALA A 230 -11.07 10.21 -11.43
C ALA A 230 -10.62 8.76 -11.23
N ASN A 231 -9.29 8.49 -11.24
CA ASN A 231 -8.72 7.15 -11.11
C ASN A 231 -8.97 6.52 -9.73
N LYS A 232 -8.91 5.18 -9.69
CA LYS A 232 -9.09 4.38 -8.47
C LYS A 232 -7.76 4.19 -7.73
N VAL A 233 -7.29 5.25 -7.07
CA VAL A 233 -6.08 5.22 -6.26
C VAL A 233 -6.43 5.65 -4.84
N LEU A 234 -5.97 4.88 -3.85
CA LEU A 234 -6.06 5.18 -2.43
C LEU A 234 -4.65 5.34 -1.86
N LEU A 235 -4.34 6.51 -1.34
CA LEU A 235 -3.13 6.76 -0.55
C LEU A 235 -3.40 6.42 0.92
N ALA A 236 -2.66 5.49 1.48
CA ALA A 236 -2.70 5.15 2.89
C ALA A 236 -1.33 5.42 3.53
N CYS A 237 -1.30 6.16 4.62
CA CYS A 237 -0.09 6.40 5.40
C CYS A 237 -0.23 5.78 6.79
N ALA A 238 0.88 5.30 7.37
CA ALA A 238 0.90 4.86 8.76
C ALA A 238 1.96 5.63 9.54
N THR A 239 1.66 5.92 10.80
CA THR A 239 2.57 6.61 11.72
C THR A 239 2.44 6.05 13.14
N ASN A 240 3.54 5.97 13.85
CA ASN A 240 3.54 5.65 15.27
C ASN A 240 3.26 6.89 16.13
N TYR A 241 3.54 8.09 15.62
CA TYR A 241 3.51 9.34 16.37
C TYR A 241 2.77 10.44 15.59
N ILE A 242 1.43 10.41 15.60
CA ILE A 242 0.58 11.37 14.87
C ILE A 242 0.91 12.83 15.21
N ARG A 243 1.30 13.12 16.46
CA ARG A 243 1.67 14.46 16.93
C ARG A 243 2.97 14.99 16.30
N HIS A 244 3.82 14.11 15.74
CA HIS A 244 5.05 14.49 15.06
C HIS A 244 4.81 14.93 13.62
N LEU A 245 3.62 14.67 13.08
CA LEU A 245 3.28 15.13 11.72
C LEU A 245 3.01 16.64 11.70
N ASP A 246 3.31 17.28 10.56
CA ASP A 246 2.92 18.68 10.33
C ASP A 246 1.39 18.81 10.45
N ALA A 247 0.95 19.67 11.37
CA ALA A 247 -0.47 19.93 11.62
C ALA A 247 -1.23 20.35 10.36
N ALA A 248 -0.52 20.91 9.37
CA ALA A 248 -1.12 21.26 8.09
C ALA A 248 -1.62 20.03 7.34
N LEU A 249 -0.94 18.87 7.41
CA LEU A 249 -1.39 17.63 6.78
C LEU A 249 -2.69 17.08 7.39
N LEU A 250 -2.88 17.32 8.68
CA LEU A 250 -4.03 16.84 9.44
C LEU A 250 -5.29 17.71 9.27
N ARG A 251 -5.22 18.83 8.53
CA ARG A 251 -6.37 19.72 8.29
C ARG A 251 -7.41 19.06 7.35
N PRO A 252 -8.71 19.36 7.54
CA PRO A 252 -9.76 18.95 6.59
C PRO A 252 -9.40 19.30 5.14
N GLY A 253 -9.85 18.46 4.21
CA GLY A 253 -9.57 18.66 2.77
C GLY A 253 -8.30 17.97 2.27
N ARG A 254 -7.47 17.40 3.17
CA ARG A 254 -6.25 16.65 2.84
C ARG A 254 -6.46 15.15 3.00
N PHE A 255 -6.16 14.58 4.16
CA PHE A 255 -6.55 13.19 4.41
C PHE A 255 -8.03 13.14 4.74
N ASP A 256 -8.74 12.16 4.20
CA ASP A 256 -10.19 11.99 4.39
C ASP A 256 -10.50 11.43 5.78
N TYR A 257 -9.73 10.42 6.18
CA TYR A 257 -9.86 9.76 7.48
C TYR A 257 -8.51 9.69 8.19
N ILE A 258 -8.57 9.83 9.51
CA ILE A 258 -7.44 9.67 10.43
C ILE A 258 -7.88 8.66 11.47
N ILE A 259 -7.37 7.43 11.37
CA ILE A 259 -7.92 6.25 12.01
C ILE A 259 -6.97 5.75 13.10
N PRO A 260 -7.39 5.72 14.37
CA PRO A 260 -6.59 5.14 15.44
C PRO A 260 -6.59 3.62 15.36
N VAL A 261 -5.42 3.00 15.51
CA VAL A 261 -5.23 1.55 15.65
C VAL A 261 -4.48 1.31 16.95
N GLY A 262 -5.22 0.98 17.98
CA GLY A 262 -4.71 0.84 19.35
C GLY A 262 -4.38 -0.59 19.74
N GLY A 263 -4.29 -0.80 21.06
CA GLY A 263 -4.17 -2.13 21.63
C GLY A 263 -5.44 -2.93 21.47
N LEU A 264 -5.30 -4.24 21.53
CA LEU A 264 -6.39 -5.20 21.45
C LEU A 264 -7.19 -5.24 22.77
N ASP A 265 -8.50 -5.40 22.69
CA ASP A 265 -9.33 -5.81 23.82
C ASP A 265 -9.18 -7.31 24.13
N GLU A 266 -9.89 -7.83 25.11
CA GLU A 266 -9.79 -9.24 25.49
C GLU A 266 -10.29 -10.19 24.41
N ASP A 267 -11.39 -9.84 23.75
CA ASP A 267 -11.99 -10.68 22.72
C ASP A 267 -11.11 -10.70 21.46
N GLU A 268 -10.55 -9.56 21.10
CA GLU A 268 -9.62 -9.42 19.98
C GLU A 268 -8.32 -10.20 20.23
N ARG A 269 -7.77 -10.15 21.45
CA ARG A 269 -6.61 -10.98 21.82
C ARG A 269 -6.94 -12.47 21.76
N ARG A 270 -8.12 -12.87 22.25
CA ARG A 270 -8.62 -14.26 22.18
C ARG A 270 -8.61 -14.76 20.75
N ILE A 271 -9.18 -14.01 19.81
CA ILE A 271 -9.23 -14.39 18.39
C ILE A 271 -7.83 -14.60 17.81
N ILE A 272 -6.87 -13.74 18.15
CA ILE A 272 -5.50 -13.89 17.65
C ILE A 272 -4.82 -15.12 18.29
N LEU A 273 -4.95 -15.31 19.61
CA LEU A 273 -4.40 -16.45 20.31
C LEU A 273 -4.94 -17.77 19.77
N GLU A 274 -6.27 -17.89 19.60
CA GLU A 274 -6.92 -19.06 19.02
C GLU A 274 -6.38 -19.39 17.61
N ARG A 275 -6.18 -18.36 16.79
CA ARG A 275 -5.63 -18.54 15.44
C ARG A 275 -4.21 -19.10 15.45
N TYR A 276 -3.35 -18.63 16.36
CA TYR A 276 -2.00 -19.19 16.48
C TYR A 276 -2.04 -20.62 17.00
N LEU A 277 -2.81 -20.86 18.07
CA LEU A 277 -2.96 -22.18 18.66
C LEU A 277 -3.50 -23.23 17.67
N SER A 278 -4.45 -22.85 16.81
CA SER A 278 -5.03 -23.77 15.82
C SER A 278 -4.04 -24.29 14.76
N ARG A 279 -2.85 -23.69 14.66
CA ARG A 279 -1.80 -24.06 13.70
C ARG A 279 -0.66 -24.85 14.31
N LEU A 280 -0.69 -25.07 15.63
CA LEU A 280 0.41 -25.64 16.38
C LEU A 280 0.01 -26.99 17.00
N ASN A 281 1.02 -27.80 17.33
CA ASN A 281 0.82 -29.01 18.12
C ASN A 281 0.61 -28.62 19.58
N THR A 282 -0.65 -28.55 20.02
CA THR A 282 -1.03 -28.09 21.36
C THR A 282 -1.68 -29.21 22.16
N GLY A 283 -1.35 -29.26 23.45
CA GLY A 283 -2.09 -30.04 24.44
C GLY A 283 -3.26 -29.25 25.02
N GLU A 284 -3.51 -29.41 26.32
CA GLU A 284 -4.56 -28.66 27.01
C GLU A 284 -4.18 -27.20 27.22
N ILE A 285 -5.03 -26.27 26.75
CA ILE A 285 -4.83 -24.82 26.82
C ILE A 285 -5.98 -24.16 27.59
N ASP A 286 -5.67 -23.56 28.75
CA ASP A 286 -6.55 -22.61 29.42
C ASP A 286 -6.43 -21.23 28.77
N LEU A 287 -7.23 -21.03 27.72
CA LEU A 287 -7.20 -19.80 26.93
C LEU A 287 -7.58 -18.57 27.75
N ASP A 288 -8.52 -18.68 28.70
CA ASP A 288 -8.95 -17.56 29.55
C ASP A 288 -7.81 -17.04 30.42
N ARG A 289 -6.99 -17.95 30.93
CA ARG A 289 -5.78 -17.61 31.69
C ARG A 289 -4.77 -16.90 30.81
N ILE A 290 -4.51 -17.41 29.61
CA ILE A 290 -3.55 -16.80 28.66
C ILE A 290 -4.00 -15.42 28.21
N VAL A 291 -5.28 -15.21 27.90
CA VAL A 291 -5.86 -13.91 27.52
C VAL A 291 -5.64 -12.88 28.64
N LYS A 292 -5.84 -13.25 29.91
CA LYS A 292 -5.60 -12.35 31.03
C LYS A 292 -4.12 -12.02 31.21
N MET A 293 -3.24 -13.01 31.06
CA MET A 293 -1.79 -12.82 31.22
C MET A 293 -1.17 -12.01 30.09
N THR A 294 -1.78 -11.98 28.90
CA THR A 294 -1.34 -11.19 27.75
C THR A 294 -1.96 -9.79 27.70
N SER A 295 -2.45 -9.27 28.83
CA SER A 295 -2.90 -7.88 28.91
C SER A 295 -1.81 -6.93 28.39
N ARG A 296 -2.19 -5.94 27.59
CA ARG A 296 -1.27 -5.00 26.92
C ARG A 296 -0.38 -5.61 25.82
N PHE A 297 -0.53 -6.87 25.47
CA PHE A 297 0.15 -7.43 24.30
C PHE A 297 -0.48 -6.89 23.01
N THR A 298 0.38 -6.46 22.11
CA THR A 298 0.02 -6.13 20.73
C THR A 298 -0.02 -7.40 19.87
N PRO A 299 -0.58 -7.36 18.64
CA PRO A 299 -0.45 -8.47 17.70
C PRO A 299 0.99 -8.97 17.52
N ALA A 300 1.97 -8.06 17.46
CA ALA A 300 3.38 -8.40 17.35
C ALA A 300 3.94 -9.10 18.59
N ASP A 301 3.51 -8.70 19.80
CA ASP A 301 3.90 -9.37 21.03
C ASP A 301 3.34 -10.80 21.10
N ILE A 302 2.10 -11.01 20.63
CA ILE A 302 1.48 -12.33 20.56
C ILE A 302 2.23 -13.21 19.52
N GLU A 303 2.57 -12.66 18.38
CA GLU A 303 3.38 -13.36 17.38
C GLU A 303 4.73 -13.80 17.98
N TYR A 304 5.39 -12.90 18.68
CA TYR A 304 6.67 -13.21 19.35
C TYR A 304 6.52 -14.26 20.45
N LEU A 305 5.41 -14.24 21.23
CA LEU A 305 5.08 -15.28 22.19
C LEU A 305 5.06 -16.67 21.53
N PHE A 306 4.37 -16.79 20.40
CA PHE A 306 4.29 -18.07 19.70
C PHE A 306 5.58 -18.48 19.01
N GLN A 307 6.39 -17.54 18.52
CA GLN A 307 7.74 -17.83 18.04
C GLN A 307 8.61 -18.44 19.15
N LYS A 308 8.58 -17.86 20.35
CA LYS A 308 9.29 -18.43 21.52
C LYS A 308 8.73 -19.80 21.93
N ALA A 309 7.41 -19.96 21.95
CA ALA A 309 6.78 -21.22 22.33
C ALA A 309 7.10 -22.36 21.36
N THR A 310 7.14 -22.08 20.06
CA THR A 310 7.51 -23.07 19.05
C THR A 310 9.01 -23.39 19.12
N GLN A 311 9.85 -22.41 19.37
CA GLN A 311 11.28 -22.65 19.59
C GLN A 311 11.52 -23.51 20.83
N PHE A 312 10.84 -23.21 21.93
CA PHE A 312 10.92 -24.00 23.16
C PHE A 312 10.46 -25.46 22.92
N ALA A 313 9.33 -25.66 22.25
CA ALA A 313 8.82 -26.98 21.91
C ALA A 313 9.82 -27.79 21.07
N PHE A 314 10.45 -27.15 20.08
CA PHE A 314 11.47 -27.77 19.24
C PHE A 314 12.69 -28.22 20.06
N GLU A 315 13.17 -27.40 21.00
CA GLU A 315 14.32 -27.70 21.86
C GLU A 315 14.02 -28.86 22.82
N GLU A 316 12.83 -28.88 23.42
CA GLU A 316 12.38 -29.94 24.31
C GLU A 316 12.25 -31.27 23.56
N GLU A 317 11.62 -31.27 22.38
CA GLU A 317 11.50 -32.46 21.54
C GLU A 317 12.86 -32.98 21.08
N TYR A 318 13.77 -32.09 20.68
CA TYR A 318 15.13 -32.45 20.29
C TYR A 318 15.90 -33.11 21.44
N THR A 319 15.74 -32.60 22.66
CA THR A 319 16.45 -33.07 23.85
C THR A 319 15.85 -34.40 24.41
N SER A 320 14.53 -34.44 24.55
CA SER A 320 13.82 -35.57 25.11
C SER A 320 13.63 -36.76 24.14
N LYS A 321 13.71 -36.49 22.82
CA LYS A 321 13.37 -37.42 21.73
C LYS A 321 11.90 -37.93 21.80
N GLN A 322 11.02 -37.13 22.40
CA GLN A 322 9.60 -37.40 22.51
C GLN A 322 8.81 -36.25 21.93
N ASP A 323 7.66 -36.51 21.32
CA ASP A 323 6.74 -35.52 20.79
C ASP A 323 6.35 -34.52 21.90
N TYR A 324 6.48 -33.23 21.63
CA TYR A 324 6.19 -32.18 22.58
C TYR A 324 4.96 -31.39 22.17
N GLN A 325 4.03 -31.20 23.09
CA GLN A 325 2.84 -30.40 22.90
C GLN A 325 2.96 -29.10 23.72
N ILE A 326 2.69 -27.97 23.07
CA ILE A 326 2.61 -26.68 23.77
C ILE A 326 1.37 -26.70 24.67
N THR A 327 1.57 -26.50 25.98
CA THR A 327 0.52 -26.51 26.99
C THR A 327 0.33 -25.13 27.60
N THR A 328 -0.69 -24.97 28.44
CA THR A 328 -0.88 -23.77 29.26
C THR A 328 0.39 -23.44 30.07
N ASP A 329 1.02 -24.43 30.67
CA ASP A 329 2.21 -24.23 31.52
C ASP A 329 3.41 -23.71 30.70
N THR A 330 3.58 -24.23 29.48
CA THR A 330 4.59 -23.72 28.53
C THR A 330 4.40 -22.22 28.28
N LEU A 331 3.17 -21.79 27.97
CA LEU A 331 2.88 -20.37 27.70
C LEU A 331 3.03 -19.51 28.96
N VAL A 332 2.57 -20.01 30.12
CA VAL A 332 2.70 -19.33 31.42
C VAL A 332 4.16 -19.09 31.79
N GLN A 333 5.05 -20.02 31.47
CA GLN A 333 6.49 -19.87 31.69
C GLN A 333 7.11 -18.80 30.78
N ILE A 334 6.68 -18.71 29.52
CA ILE A 334 7.27 -17.82 28.52
C ILE A 334 6.74 -16.37 28.63
N ILE A 335 5.44 -16.18 28.91
CA ILE A 335 4.81 -14.85 28.94
C ILE A 335 5.57 -13.84 29.79
N PRO A 336 6.04 -14.14 31.02
CA PRO A 336 6.78 -13.18 31.85
C PRO A 336 8.12 -12.71 31.27
N GLU A 337 8.68 -13.46 30.32
CA GLU A 337 9.93 -13.08 29.64
C GLU A 337 9.70 -12.01 28.55
N ILE A 338 8.43 -11.76 28.16
CA ILE A 338 8.06 -10.84 27.12
C ILE A 338 7.59 -9.54 27.74
N ARG A 339 8.32 -8.46 27.47
CA ARG A 339 7.88 -7.14 27.87
C ARG A 339 6.80 -6.65 26.91
N PRO A 340 5.59 -6.32 27.37
CA PRO A 340 4.54 -5.77 26.50
C PRO A 340 5.00 -4.50 25.79
N SER A 341 4.76 -4.41 24.50
CA SER A 341 5.05 -3.21 23.69
C SER A 341 4.15 -2.02 24.09
N LEU A 342 2.95 -2.30 24.58
CA LEU A 342 1.98 -1.29 24.98
C LEU A 342 2.05 -1.04 26.50
N THR A 343 2.98 -0.16 26.92
CA THR A 343 3.04 0.28 28.32
C THR A 343 1.85 1.18 28.69
N ASP A 344 1.59 1.37 29.98
CA ASP A 344 0.49 2.24 30.43
C ASP A 344 0.69 3.70 29.99
N GLU A 345 1.94 4.18 29.92
CA GLU A 345 2.27 5.51 29.39
C GLU A 345 1.94 5.62 27.91
N ILE A 346 2.39 4.66 27.09
CA ILE A 346 2.11 4.62 25.64
C ILE A 346 0.61 4.52 25.39
N PHE A 347 -0.10 3.73 26.18
CA PHE A 347 -1.55 3.59 26.06
C PHE A 347 -2.28 4.89 26.39
N ALA A 348 -1.90 5.56 27.51
CA ALA A 348 -2.48 6.84 27.90
C ALA A 348 -2.19 7.95 26.88
N GLU A 349 -1.00 7.95 26.31
CA GLU A 349 -0.59 8.86 25.23
C GLU A 349 -1.43 8.62 23.98
N PHE A 350 -1.58 7.38 23.53
CA PHE A 350 -2.41 7.00 22.40
C PHE A 350 -3.88 7.39 22.60
N GLN A 351 -4.43 7.24 23.80
CA GLN A 351 -5.81 7.66 24.08
C GLN A 351 -5.99 9.17 23.89
N LYS A 352 -5.05 9.99 24.37
CA LYS A 352 -5.07 11.45 24.16
C LYS A 352 -4.98 11.80 22.67
N ASP A 353 -4.11 11.13 21.93
CA ASP A 353 -3.98 11.32 20.50
C ASP A 353 -5.24 10.90 19.76
N SER A 354 -5.86 9.80 20.15
CA SER A 354 -7.11 9.34 19.56
C SER A 354 -8.23 10.37 19.73
N ILE A 355 -8.36 10.98 20.90
CA ILE A 355 -9.36 12.05 21.12
C ILE A 355 -9.05 13.29 20.28
N THR A 356 -7.76 13.64 20.16
CA THR A 356 -7.35 14.90 19.55
C THR A 356 -7.36 14.87 18.02
N TYR A 357 -6.93 13.76 17.43
CA TYR A 357 -6.63 13.68 15.99
C TYR A 357 -7.56 12.79 15.19
N SER A 358 -8.33 11.88 15.82
CA SER A 358 -9.23 11.00 15.07
C SER A 358 -10.23 11.80 14.25
N ARG A 359 -10.36 11.38 12.99
CA ARG A 359 -11.38 11.87 12.07
C ARG A 359 -11.98 10.68 11.33
N THR A 360 -13.23 10.37 11.66
CA THR A 360 -13.92 9.14 11.28
C THR A 360 -15.27 9.42 10.63
#